data_dd99644ad1f4d4722ce5b9025fe274ae
#
_entry.id   dd99644ad1f4d4722ce5b9025fe274ae
#
_cell.length_a   1.000
_cell.length_b   1.000
_cell.length_c   1.000
_cell.angle_alpha   90.00
_cell.angle_beta   90.00
_cell.angle_gamma   90.00
#
_symmetry.space_group_name_H-M   'P 1'
#
loop_
_entity.id
_entity.type
_entity.pdbx_description
1 polymer ?
#
loop_
_entity_poly.entity_id
_entity_poly.type
_entity_poly.pdbx_seq_one_letter_code
_entity_poly.pdbx_strand_id
1 'polypeptide(L)'
;MIMDNVHYDIRWSDRLDERFIDDYIALQNEIFNVGSRDEFNRQFINNIYGRSVLVVVYADGEPIAARALWRNDINGNEAYQPGSTCVINKYRGRGIFMEMTRKAIAELPGGVIIYNFPNTNSFPGYMKMGWRVAGSYKARLYLSYKEYAGEHPSPIDDQYVKWWLSGKALFHKKIASHYFILQKDVRPFCYHILGEVSMRSAKMFPEVNMGLVFYKSQKVTCYNKRLGSTIVVCWNTDVSDIPTWKIDAVV
;
A
#
# COMPACT_ATOMS: atom_id res chain seq x y z
N MET A 1 27.53 -14.99 -17.20
CA MET A 1 27.90 -14.73 -15.80
C MET A 1 27.00 -15.61 -14.96
N ILE A 2 27.59 -16.65 -14.36
CA ILE A 2 26.88 -17.62 -13.50
C ILE A 2 26.34 -16.79 -12.34
N MET A 3 25.02 -16.86 -12.08
CA MET A 3 24.47 -16.24 -10.88
C MET A 3 25.04 -17.00 -9.69
N ASP A 4 25.79 -16.29 -8.90
CA ASP A 4 26.29 -16.71 -7.61
C ASP A 4 25.12 -17.28 -6.78
N ASN A 5 25.40 -18.08 -5.80
CA ASN A 5 24.44 -18.84 -5.01
C ASN A 5 23.33 -17.95 -4.43
N VAL A 6 22.22 -17.77 -5.19
CA VAL A 6 21.08 -16.91 -4.76
C VAL A 6 20.13 -17.73 -3.91
N HIS A 7 19.96 -17.28 -2.68
CA HIS A 7 19.06 -17.89 -1.71
C HIS A 7 17.88 -16.95 -1.39
N TYR A 8 16.66 -17.49 -1.33
CA TYR A 8 15.43 -16.77 -0.97
C TYR A 8 15.00 -17.21 0.43
N ASP A 9 15.19 -16.38 1.43
CA ASP A 9 14.68 -16.60 2.78
C ASP A 9 13.27 -15.99 2.87
N ILE A 10 12.27 -16.84 3.09
CA ILE A 10 10.85 -16.45 3.10
C ILE A 10 10.27 -16.83 4.44
N ARG A 11 9.72 -15.84 5.14
CA ARG A 11 9.22 -16.05 6.49
C ARG A 11 7.89 -15.33 6.73
N TRP A 12 7.09 -15.93 7.57
CA TRP A 12 5.95 -15.26 8.18
C TRP A 12 6.43 -14.29 9.27
N SER A 13 5.71 -13.18 9.45
CA SER A 13 6.11 -12.11 10.39
C SER A 13 6.14 -12.54 11.87
N ASP A 14 5.51 -13.66 12.20
CA ASP A 14 5.55 -14.30 13.53
C ASP A 14 6.75 -15.26 13.73
N ARG A 15 7.64 -15.38 12.75
CA ARG A 15 8.80 -16.30 12.74
C ARG A 15 10.10 -15.63 12.30
N LEU A 16 10.21 -14.34 12.53
CA LEU A 16 11.41 -13.56 12.17
C LEU A 16 12.42 -13.62 13.31
N ASP A 17 13.70 -13.69 12.94
CA ASP A 17 14.81 -13.43 13.85
C ASP A 17 15.38 -12.00 13.63
N GLU A 18 16.22 -11.56 14.55
CA GLU A 18 16.80 -10.22 14.52
C GLU A 18 17.62 -9.97 13.24
N ARG A 19 18.40 -10.96 12.80
CA ARG A 19 19.20 -10.83 11.58
C ARG A 19 18.33 -10.58 10.36
N PHE A 20 17.25 -11.35 10.18
CA PHE A 20 16.33 -11.14 9.06
C PHE A 20 15.72 -9.74 9.07
N ILE A 21 15.31 -9.25 10.25
CA ILE A 21 14.71 -7.93 10.40
C ILE A 21 15.73 -6.83 10.09
N ASP A 22 16.96 -6.94 10.58
CA ASP A 22 18.01 -5.96 10.37
C ASP A 22 18.40 -5.91 8.88
N ASP A 23 18.58 -7.05 8.23
CA ASP A 23 18.87 -7.15 6.78
C ASP A 23 17.73 -6.54 5.94
N TYR A 24 16.47 -6.80 6.32
CA TYR A 24 15.31 -6.22 5.64
C TYR A 24 15.28 -4.69 5.76
N ILE A 25 15.48 -4.15 6.98
CA ILE A 25 15.48 -2.72 7.23
C ILE A 25 16.68 -2.05 6.54
N ALA A 26 17.86 -2.67 6.57
CA ALA A 26 19.04 -2.15 5.90
C ALA A 26 18.81 -1.98 4.39
N LEU A 27 18.21 -2.98 3.72
CA LEU A 27 17.84 -2.89 2.31
C LEU A 27 16.84 -1.77 2.00
N GLN A 28 15.83 -1.56 2.88
CA GLN A 28 14.89 -0.45 2.71
C GLN A 28 15.57 0.91 2.85
N ASN A 29 16.50 1.03 3.78
CA ASN A 29 17.28 2.26 3.98
C ASN A 29 18.23 2.53 2.82
N GLU A 30 18.93 1.53 2.31
CA GLU A 30 19.87 1.68 1.19
C GLU A 30 19.15 2.18 -0.08
N ILE A 31 17.95 1.68 -0.36
CA ILE A 31 17.26 1.94 -1.65
C ILE A 31 16.31 3.14 -1.57
N PHE A 32 15.62 3.33 -0.46
CA PHE A 32 14.55 4.32 -0.34
C PHE A 32 14.82 5.39 0.72
N ASN A 33 15.89 5.23 1.51
CA ASN A 33 16.15 6.06 2.69
C ASN A 33 14.96 6.10 3.65
N VAL A 34 14.24 4.97 3.77
CA VAL A 34 13.10 4.76 4.66
C VAL A 34 13.28 3.42 5.36
N GLY A 35 12.70 3.29 6.52
CA GLY A 35 12.75 2.05 7.28
C GLY A 35 13.35 2.29 8.66
N SER A 36 12.47 2.29 9.64
CA SER A 36 12.85 2.23 11.04
C SER A 36 12.32 0.93 11.63
N ARG A 37 12.92 0.51 12.76
CA ARG A 37 12.43 -0.64 13.52
C ARG A 37 10.99 -0.43 13.97
N ASP A 38 10.61 0.80 14.32
CA ASP A 38 9.25 1.12 14.77
C ASP A 38 8.23 0.98 13.63
N GLU A 39 8.56 1.43 12.41
CA GLU A 39 7.69 1.25 11.24
C GLU A 39 7.58 -0.21 10.85
N PHE A 40 8.69 -0.94 10.87
CA PHE A 40 8.70 -2.39 10.64
C PHE A 40 7.79 -3.11 11.64
N ASN A 41 7.96 -2.84 12.93
CA ASN A 41 7.15 -3.44 13.98
C ASN A 41 5.68 -3.09 13.83
N ARG A 42 5.35 -1.83 13.54
CA ARG A 42 3.97 -1.40 13.30
C ARG A 42 3.35 -2.13 12.12
N GLN A 43 4.07 -2.22 11.00
CA GLN A 43 3.53 -2.79 9.77
C GLN A 43 3.40 -4.31 9.79
N PHE A 44 4.37 -5.01 10.38
CA PHE A 44 4.48 -6.46 10.24
C PHE A 44 4.28 -7.23 11.55
N ILE A 45 4.81 -6.74 12.67
CA ILE A 45 4.71 -7.43 13.97
C ILE A 45 3.38 -7.09 14.65
N ASN A 46 3.04 -5.81 14.71
CA ASN A 46 1.83 -5.31 15.39
C ASN A 46 0.69 -5.04 14.40
N ASN A 47 0.64 -5.78 13.30
CA ASN A 47 -0.40 -5.62 12.29
C ASN A 47 -1.75 -6.10 12.83
N ILE A 48 -2.77 -5.22 12.83
CA ILE A 48 -4.11 -5.51 13.36
C ILE A 48 -4.87 -6.59 12.57
N TYR A 49 -4.49 -6.82 11.32
CA TYR A 49 -5.12 -7.83 10.47
C TYR A 49 -4.48 -9.22 10.58
N GLY A 50 -3.27 -9.29 11.13
CA GLY A 50 -2.56 -10.54 11.30
C GLY A 50 -1.20 -10.57 10.61
N ARG A 51 -0.67 -11.78 10.45
CA ARG A 51 0.69 -12.00 9.97
C ARG A 51 0.86 -11.73 8.47
N SER A 52 2.04 -11.30 8.12
CA SER A 52 2.49 -10.98 6.75
C SER A 52 3.57 -11.97 6.30
N VAL A 53 3.80 -12.10 4.99
CA VAL A 53 4.93 -12.85 4.43
C VAL A 53 6.01 -11.87 4.00
N LEU A 54 7.24 -12.08 4.46
CA LEU A 54 8.40 -11.28 4.11
C LEU A 54 9.45 -12.14 3.40
N VAL A 55 10.19 -11.52 2.50
CA VAL A 55 11.27 -12.14 1.74
C VAL A 55 12.52 -11.29 1.85
N VAL A 56 13.64 -11.91 2.17
CA VAL A 56 14.99 -11.37 1.95
C VAL A 56 15.72 -12.30 1.00
N VAL A 57 16.35 -11.75 -0.01
CA VAL A 57 17.13 -12.51 -0.99
C VAL A 57 18.60 -12.24 -0.74
N TYR A 58 19.38 -13.30 -0.68
CA TYR A 58 20.83 -13.26 -0.46
C TYR A 58 21.57 -13.73 -1.71
N ALA A 59 22.71 -13.13 -1.98
CA ALA A 59 23.71 -13.64 -2.92
C ALA A 59 25.06 -13.72 -2.19
N ASP A 60 25.65 -14.90 -2.16
CA ASP A 60 26.91 -15.16 -1.44
C ASP A 60 26.88 -14.73 0.04
N GLY A 61 25.71 -14.85 0.68
CA GLY A 61 25.49 -14.50 2.07
C GLY A 61 25.12 -13.03 2.34
N GLU A 62 25.21 -12.16 1.33
CA GLU A 62 24.86 -10.74 1.43
C GLU A 62 23.41 -10.47 1.01
N PRO A 63 22.63 -9.65 1.75
CA PRO A 63 21.27 -9.32 1.39
C PRO A 63 21.25 -8.40 0.15
N ILE A 64 20.46 -8.77 -0.87
CA ILE A 64 20.44 -8.08 -2.17
C ILE A 64 19.06 -7.59 -2.60
N ALA A 65 18.01 -8.12 -2.01
CA ALA A 65 16.64 -7.71 -2.31
C ALA A 65 15.70 -8.04 -1.14
N ALA A 66 14.65 -7.25 -1.01
CA ALA A 66 13.59 -7.51 -0.05
C ALA A 66 12.21 -7.24 -0.63
N ARG A 67 11.19 -7.89 -0.05
CA ARG A 67 9.78 -7.70 -0.37
C ARG A 67 8.91 -8.14 0.78
N ALA A 68 7.72 -7.52 0.91
CA ALA A 68 6.66 -8.02 1.75
C ALA A 68 5.38 -8.26 0.95
N LEU A 69 4.60 -9.26 1.35
CA LEU A 69 3.17 -9.36 1.15
C LEU A 69 2.53 -9.08 2.51
N TRP A 70 2.26 -7.80 2.79
CA TRP A 70 1.74 -7.42 4.09
C TRP A 70 0.24 -7.63 4.17
N ARG A 71 -0.22 -8.13 5.31
CA ARG A 71 -1.64 -8.33 5.57
C ARG A 71 -2.34 -6.99 5.60
N ASN A 72 -3.30 -6.78 4.70
CA ASN A 72 -4.04 -5.53 4.59
C ASN A 72 -5.45 -5.81 4.07
N ASP A 73 -6.31 -6.27 4.96
CA ASP A 73 -7.65 -6.79 4.66
C ASP A 73 -8.54 -5.77 3.95
N ILE A 74 -9.41 -6.26 3.09
CA ILE A 74 -10.38 -5.47 2.34
C ILE A 74 -11.79 -5.92 2.72
N ASN A 75 -12.61 -5.00 3.22
CA ASN A 75 -14.03 -5.23 3.53
C ASN A 75 -14.25 -6.50 4.38
N GLY A 76 -13.40 -6.73 5.37
CA GLY A 76 -13.45 -7.88 6.25
C GLY A 76 -12.91 -9.19 5.65
N ASN A 77 -12.42 -9.18 4.42
CA ASN A 77 -11.81 -10.34 3.78
C ASN A 77 -10.29 -10.30 3.93
N GLU A 78 -9.72 -11.48 4.14
CA GLU A 78 -8.28 -11.67 4.16
C GLU A 78 -7.65 -11.22 2.85
N ALA A 79 -6.74 -10.23 2.95
CA ALA A 79 -6.09 -9.69 1.78
C ALA A 79 -4.63 -9.35 2.04
N TYR A 80 -3.81 -9.49 1.00
CA TYR A 80 -2.38 -9.19 1.04
C TYR A 80 -2.00 -8.18 -0.03
N GLN A 81 -1.19 -7.22 0.37
CA GLN A 81 -0.69 -6.19 -0.52
C GLN A 81 0.83 -6.33 -0.65
N PRO A 82 1.35 -6.62 -1.85
CA PRO A 82 2.77 -6.55 -2.12
C PRO A 82 3.31 -5.13 -1.95
N GLY A 83 4.34 -4.98 -1.13
CA GLY A 83 4.96 -3.68 -0.86
C GLY A 83 6.42 -3.80 -0.47
N SER A 84 7.02 -2.66 -0.12
CA SER A 84 8.41 -2.56 0.37
C SER A 84 9.39 -3.36 -0.49
N THR A 85 9.25 -3.23 -1.82
CA THR A 85 10.03 -4.03 -2.77
C THR A 85 11.28 -3.31 -3.19
N CYS A 86 12.43 -3.84 -2.85
CA CYS A 86 13.73 -3.33 -3.28
C CYS A 86 14.61 -4.43 -3.87
N VAL A 87 15.45 -4.04 -4.83
CA VAL A 87 16.53 -4.85 -5.39
C VAL A 87 17.70 -3.93 -5.61
N ILE A 88 18.88 -4.23 -5.04
CA ILE A 88 20.06 -3.41 -5.24
C ILE A 88 20.47 -3.35 -6.73
N ASN A 89 20.99 -2.21 -7.16
CA ASN A 89 21.13 -1.89 -8.59
C ASN A 89 21.87 -2.96 -9.40
N LYS A 90 22.97 -3.50 -8.89
CA LYS A 90 23.80 -4.49 -9.60
C LYS A 90 23.09 -5.83 -9.88
N TYR A 91 21.97 -6.10 -9.19
CA TYR A 91 21.18 -7.33 -9.35
C TYR A 91 19.84 -7.13 -10.08
N ARG A 92 19.52 -5.90 -10.48
CA ARG A 92 18.32 -5.63 -11.28
C ARG A 92 18.38 -6.28 -12.66
N GLY A 93 17.23 -6.51 -13.27
CA GLY A 93 17.12 -7.13 -14.59
C GLY A 93 17.36 -8.65 -14.61
N ARG A 94 17.63 -9.30 -13.46
CA ARG A 94 17.91 -10.72 -13.33
C ARG A 94 16.72 -11.59 -12.92
N GLY A 95 15.51 -11.05 -12.96
CA GLY A 95 14.28 -11.80 -12.63
C GLY A 95 13.96 -11.90 -11.13
N ILE A 96 14.82 -11.38 -10.23
CA ILE A 96 14.66 -11.50 -8.77
C ILE A 96 13.30 -10.98 -8.30
N PHE A 97 12.83 -9.82 -8.83
CA PHE A 97 11.52 -9.28 -8.51
C PHE A 97 10.38 -10.28 -8.75
N MET A 98 10.39 -10.95 -9.90
CA MET A 98 9.32 -11.91 -10.23
C MET A 98 9.41 -13.17 -9.40
N GLU A 99 10.62 -13.68 -9.18
CA GLU A 99 10.83 -14.93 -8.45
C GLU A 99 10.48 -14.77 -6.98
N MET A 100 10.94 -13.70 -6.27
CA MET A 100 10.54 -13.46 -4.88
C MET A 100 9.05 -13.23 -4.74
N THR A 101 8.39 -12.62 -5.77
CA THR A 101 6.94 -12.44 -5.75
C THR A 101 6.20 -13.77 -5.83
N ARG A 102 6.59 -14.64 -6.78
CA ARG A 102 5.97 -15.98 -6.94
C ARG A 102 6.15 -16.83 -5.70
N LYS A 103 7.37 -16.86 -5.15
CA LYS A 103 7.67 -17.62 -3.93
C LYS A 103 6.88 -17.11 -2.73
N ALA A 104 6.79 -15.80 -2.54
CA ALA A 104 5.99 -15.23 -1.45
C ALA A 104 4.50 -15.53 -1.60
N ILE A 105 3.95 -15.47 -2.83
CA ILE A 105 2.54 -15.84 -3.09
C ILE A 105 2.29 -17.32 -2.79
N ALA A 106 3.25 -18.19 -3.06
CA ALA A 106 3.11 -19.62 -2.79
C ALA A 106 2.99 -19.97 -1.30
N GLU A 107 3.44 -19.09 -0.40
CA GLU A 107 3.26 -19.24 1.05
C GLU A 107 1.85 -18.86 1.54
N LEU A 108 1.08 -18.13 0.73
CA LEU A 108 -0.24 -17.66 1.13
C LEU A 108 -1.28 -18.77 1.03
N PRO A 109 -2.32 -18.74 1.89
CA PRO A 109 -3.46 -19.64 1.76
C PRO A 109 -4.15 -19.49 0.39
N GLY A 110 -4.70 -20.58 -0.12
CA GLY A 110 -5.51 -20.52 -1.35
C GLY A 110 -6.76 -19.66 -1.18
N GLY A 111 -7.11 -18.90 -2.23
CA GLY A 111 -8.35 -18.12 -2.26
C GLY A 111 -8.28 -16.75 -1.57
N VAL A 112 -7.15 -16.35 -1.02
CA VAL A 112 -6.99 -15.00 -0.44
C VAL A 112 -6.91 -13.94 -1.52
N ILE A 113 -7.34 -12.72 -1.18
CA ILE A 113 -7.23 -11.56 -2.07
C ILE A 113 -5.77 -11.08 -2.09
N ILE A 114 -5.21 -10.93 -3.29
CA ILE A 114 -3.91 -10.30 -3.45
C ILE A 114 -4.06 -9.15 -4.44
N TYR A 115 -3.78 -7.93 -4.00
CA TYR A 115 -3.96 -6.72 -4.80
C TYR A 115 -2.77 -5.77 -4.64
N ASN A 116 -2.53 -4.91 -5.64
CA ASN A 116 -1.49 -3.90 -5.54
C ASN A 116 -1.79 -2.65 -6.37
N PHE A 117 -1.06 -1.58 -6.08
CA PHE A 117 -1.05 -0.30 -6.79
C PHE A 117 0.34 -0.08 -7.42
N PRO A 118 0.65 -0.75 -8.53
CA PRO A 118 1.97 -0.69 -9.13
C PRO A 118 2.25 0.70 -9.70
N ASN A 119 3.49 1.13 -9.56
CA ASN A 119 3.99 2.28 -10.32
C ASN A 119 4.38 1.87 -11.76
N THR A 120 4.78 2.83 -12.58
CA THR A 120 5.17 2.60 -13.98
C THR A 120 6.31 1.60 -14.16
N ASN A 121 7.20 1.49 -13.18
CA ASN A 121 8.34 0.58 -13.24
C ASN A 121 7.96 -0.87 -12.90
N SER A 122 7.06 -1.07 -11.94
CA SER A 122 6.66 -2.40 -11.47
C SER A 122 5.48 -2.99 -12.26
N PHE A 123 4.62 -2.17 -12.86
CA PHE A 123 3.44 -2.62 -13.60
C PHE A 123 3.74 -3.67 -14.68
N PRO A 124 4.76 -3.49 -15.57
CA PRO A 124 5.06 -4.51 -16.56
C PRO A 124 5.45 -5.87 -15.96
N GLY A 125 6.10 -5.86 -14.78
CA GLY A 125 6.46 -7.09 -14.06
C GLY A 125 5.22 -7.84 -13.58
N TYR A 126 4.23 -7.14 -13.04
CA TYR A 126 2.95 -7.75 -12.63
C TYR A 126 2.22 -8.36 -13.82
N MET A 127 2.12 -7.64 -14.94
CA MET A 127 1.47 -8.17 -16.15
C MET A 127 2.17 -9.43 -16.69
N LYS A 128 3.50 -9.46 -16.70
CA LYS A 128 4.28 -10.66 -17.11
C LYS A 128 4.06 -11.86 -16.19
N MET A 129 3.71 -11.64 -14.93
CA MET A 129 3.38 -12.70 -13.99
C MET A 129 1.93 -13.21 -14.11
N GLY A 130 1.10 -12.60 -14.95
CA GLY A 130 -0.30 -12.99 -15.15
C GLY A 130 -1.29 -12.26 -14.24
N TRP A 131 -0.88 -11.17 -13.60
CA TRP A 131 -1.81 -10.32 -12.84
C TRP A 131 -2.78 -9.61 -13.77
N ARG A 132 -3.98 -9.32 -13.27
CA ARG A 132 -5.03 -8.62 -14.02
C ARG A 132 -5.22 -7.20 -13.48
N VAL A 133 -5.61 -6.29 -14.38
CA VAL A 133 -6.04 -4.94 -13.97
C VAL A 133 -7.46 -5.05 -13.41
N ALA A 134 -7.59 -4.74 -12.11
CA ALA A 134 -8.88 -4.73 -11.42
C ALA A 134 -9.60 -3.39 -11.58
N GLY A 135 -8.86 -2.29 -11.78
CA GLY A 135 -9.47 -0.99 -11.96
C GLY A 135 -8.45 0.13 -12.19
N SER A 136 -8.97 1.30 -12.55
CA SER A 136 -8.19 2.53 -12.66
C SER A 136 -8.94 3.65 -11.95
N TYR A 137 -8.29 4.27 -10.97
CA TYR A 137 -8.86 5.36 -10.18
C TYR A 137 -8.24 6.68 -10.63
N LYS A 138 -9.08 7.67 -10.87
CA LYS A 138 -8.65 9.01 -11.29
C LYS A 138 -9.10 10.04 -10.27
N ALA A 139 -8.30 11.09 -10.08
CA ALA A 139 -8.64 12.14 -9.14
C ALA A 139 -9.79 13.01 -9.65
N ARG A 140 -10.77 13.27 -8.80
CA ARG A 140 -11.97 14.03 -9.04
C ARG A 140 -12.14 15.11 -7.97
N LEU A 141 -12.59 16.31 -8.36
CA LEU A 141 -12.91 17.37 -7.40
C LEU A 141 -14.11 16.96 -6.56
N TYR A 142 -13.97 17.07 -5.24
CA TYR A 142 -15.06 16.82 -4.32
C TYR A 142 -16.01 18.03 -4.25
N LEU A 143 -17.25 17.82 -4.58
CA LEU A 143 -18.30 18.87 -4.58
C LEU A 143 -19.37 18.62 -3.51
N SER A 144 -19.67 17.37 -3.21
CA SER A 144 -20.68 17.03 -2.22
C SER A 144 -20.46 15.64 -1.60
N TYR A 145 -20.95 15.44 -0.37
CA TYR A 145 -20.90 14.14 0.30
C TYR A 145 -21.65 13.05 -0.48
N LYS A 146 -22.80 13.37 -1.08
CA LYS A 146 -23.57 12.38 -1.86
C LYS A 146 -22.77 11.81 -3.02
N GLU A 147 -21.97 12.65 -3.65
CA GLU A 147 -21.11 12.23 -4.76
C GLU A 147 -20.03 11.26 -4.28
N TYR A 148 -19.38 11.58 -3.15
CA TYR A 148 -18.37 10.73 -2.54
C TYR A 148 -18.95 9.41 -2.03
N ALA A 149 -19.99 9.46 -1.21
CA ALA A 149 -20.62 8.28 -0.59
C ALA A 149 -21.18 7.29 -1.61
N GLY A 150 -21.66 7.77 -2.76
CA GLY A 150 -22.15 6.92 -3.83
C GLY A 150 -21.06 6.05 -4.48
N GLU A 151 -19.81 6.42 -4.31
CA GLU A 151 -18.67 5.71 -4.90
C GLU A 151 -17.82 4.93 -3.87
N HIS A 152 -17.85 5.36 -2.60
CA HIS A 152 -16.99 4.81 -1.55
C HIS A 152 -17.75 4.70 -0.23
N PRO A 153 -18.67 3.74 -0.12
CA PRO A 153 -19.56 3.65 1.03
C PRO A 153 -18.91 3.20 2.33
N SER A 154 -17.70 2.62 2.26
CA SER A 154 -17.06 2.05 3.46
C SER A 154 -16.15 3.08 4.14
N PRO A 155 -16.51 3.58 5.33
CA PRO A 155 -15.65 4.47 6.11
C PRO A 155 -14.38 3.73 6.57
N ILE A 156 -13.36 4.50 6.89
CA ILE A 156 -12.12 3.97 7.48
C ILE A 156 -12.42 3.58 8.92
N ASP A 157 -12.05 2.36 9.28
CA ASP A 157 -12.17 1.84 10.64
C ASP A 157 -11.31 2.63 11.62
N ASP A 158 -11.85 2.91 12.82
CA ASP A 158 -11.13 3.63 13.89
C ASP A 158 -9.87 2.89 14.36
N GLN A 159 -9.84 1.55 14.30
CA GLN A 159 -8.66 0.76 14.65
C GLN A 159 -7.56 0.95 13.60
N TYR A 160 -7.93 0.98 12.31
CA TYR A 160 -7.01 1.27 11.23
C TYR A 160 -6.41 2.68 11.33
N VAL A 161 -7.25 3.68 11.66
CA VAL A 161 -6.77 5.05 11.88
C VAL A 161 -5.73 5.09 12.99
N LYS A 162 -5.99 4.46 14.12
CA LYS A 162 -5.05 4.40 15.25
C LYS A 162 -3.77 3.65 14.91
N TRP A 163 -3.89 2.53 14.23
CA TRP A 163 -2.76 1.67 13.94
C TRP A 163 -1.88 2.23 12.82
N TRP A 164 -2.49 2.59 11.69
CA TRP A 164 -1.73 2.88 10.48
C TRP A 164 -1.60 4.37 10.15
N LEU A 165 -2.63 5.16 10.43
CA LEU A 165 -2.65 6.57 10.07
C LEU A 165 -2.13 7.48 11.20
N SER A 166 -2.16 7.06 12.46
CA SER A 166 -1.63 7.86 13.56
C SER A 166 -0.12 8.09 13.38
N GLY A 167 0.31 9.33 13.67
CA GLY A 167 1.71 9.75 13.48
C GLY A 167 2.07 10.13 12.04
N LYS A 168 1.18 9.95 11.06
CA LYS A 168 1.38 10.49 9.71
C LYS A 168 0.98 11.97 9.64
N ALA A 169 1.59 12.71 8.72
CA ALA A 169 1.29 14.14 8.48
C ALA A 169 -0.01 14.29 7.69
N LEU A 170 -1.13 13.95 8.32
CA LEU A 170 -2.47 14.01 7.77
C LEU A 170 -3.27 15.14 8.39
N PHE A 171 -4.40 15.44 7.79
CA PHE A 171 -5.34 16.48 8.21
C PHE A 171 -6.76 15.92 8.24
N HIS A 172 -7.67 16.64 8.86
CA HIS A 172 -9.10 16.35 8.72
C HIS A 172 -9.89 17.55 8.24
N LYS A 173 -11.06 17.30 7.67
CA LYS A 173 -12.05 18.31 7.31
C LYS A 173 -13.43 17.80 7.61
N LYS A 174 -14.25 18.69 8.22
CA LYS A 174 -15.68 18.45 8.35
C LYS A 174 -16.41 19.02 7.12
N ILE A 175 -17.26 18.24 6.49
CA ILE A 175 -18.11 18.64 5.37
C ILE A 175 -19.53 18.17 5.68
N ALA A 176 -20.45 19.10 5.84
CA ALA A 176 -21.79 18.84 6.40
C ALA A 176 -21.69 18.15 7.78
N SER A 177 -22.22 16.94 7.95
CA SER A 177 -22.15 16.13 9.17
C SER A 177 -21.02 15.11 9.18
N HIS A 178 -20.23 15.03 8.10
CA HIS A 178 -19.22 13.98 7.88
C HIS A 178 -17.81 14.49 8.07
N TYR A 179 -16.92 13.60 8.52
CA TYR A 179 -15.51 13.90 8.75
C TYR A 179 -14.65 13.08 7.81
N PHE A 180 -13.67 13.73 7.18
CA PHE A 180 -12.77 13.11 6.21
C PHE A 180 -11.33 13.28 6.65
N ILE A 181 -10.51 12.23 6.48
CA ILE A 181 -9.06 12.34 6.57
C ILE A 181 -8.51 12.78 5.22
N LEU A 182 -7.60 13.72 5.26
CA LEU A 182 -7.01 14.36 4.10
C LEU A 182 -5.49 14.19 4.11
N GLN A 183 -4.94 13.89 2.95
CA GLN A 183 -3.51 13.96 2.65
C GLN A 183 -3.22 15.22 1.84
N LYS A 184 -2.21 16.00 2.24
CA LYS A 184 -1.78 17.18 1.49
C LYS A 184 -1.15 16.75 0.17
N ASP A 185 -1.54 17.42 -0.92
CA ASP A 185 -0.93 17.26 -2.23
C ASP A 185 0.36 18.11 -2.33
N VAL A 186 1.24 17.79 -3.28
CA VAL A 186 2.43 18.59 -3.58
C VAL A 186 2.06 20.01 -4.07
N ARG A 187 0.87 20.19 -4.62
CA ARG A 187 0.33 21.48 -5.05
C ARG A 187 -0.19 22.26 -3.83
N PRO A 188 0.06 23.57 -3.75
CA PRO A 188 -0.44 24.40 -2.67
C PRO A 188 -1.98 24.36 -2.61
N PHE A 189 -2.52 24.35 -1.40
CA PHE A 189 -3.97 24.35 -1.12
C PHE A 189 -4.76 23.18 -1.72
N CYS A 190 -4.10 22.10 -2.11
CA CYS A 190 -4.75 20.87 -2.62
C CYS A 190 -4.61 19.73 -1.62
N TYR A 191 -5.70 18.98 -1.44
CA TYR A 191 -5.78 17.85 -0.52
C TYR A 191 -6.52 16.69 -1.16
N HIS A 192 -6.06 15.47 -0.90
CA HIS A 192 -6.77 14.25 -1.28
C HIS A 192 -7.53 13.67 -0.10
N ILE A 193 -8.81 13.34 -0.30
CA ILE A 193 -9.59 12.56 0.64
C ILE A 193 -9.02 11.13 0.62
N LEU A 194 -8.59 10.65 1.79
CA LEU A 194 -8.29 9.24 1.99
C LEU A 194 -9.59 8.47 2.23
N GLY A 195 -10.44 8.94 3.13
CA GLY A 195 -11.73 8.32 3.42
C GLY A 195 -12.51 9.06 4.50
N GLU A 196 -13.76 8.62 4.70
CA GLU A 196 -14.60 9.09 5.79
C GLU A 196 -14.23 8.38 7.10
N VAL A 197 -14.30 9.10 8.21
CA VAL A 197 -13.96 8.59 9.54
C VAL A 197 -14.97 9.07 10.60
N SER A 198 -14.95 8.44 11.76
CA SER A 198 -15.67 8.96 12.93
C SER A 198 -15.13 10.33 13.36
N MET A 199 -15.95 11.13 14.01
CA MET A 199 -15.53 12.39 14.62
C MET A 199 -14.36 12.20 15.58
N ARG A 200 -14.32 11.08 16.31
CA ARG A 200 -13.25 10.75 17.25
C ARG A 200 -11.91 10.59 16.54
N SER A 201 -11.89 9.83 15.47
CA SER A 201 -10.69 9.60 14.66
C SER A 201 -10.25 10.86 13.91
N ALA A 202 -11.19 11.67 13.40
CA ALA A 202 -10.87 12.94 12.76
C ALA A 202 -10.08 13.88 13.68
N LYS A 203 -10.50 14.00 14.94
CA LYS A 203 -9.86 14.87 15.95
C LYS A 203 -8.43 14.47 16.33
N MET A 204 -7.92 13.34 15.84
CA MET A 204 -6.50 12.97 16.00
C MET A 204 -5.59 13.78 15.07
N PHE A 205 -6.14 14.49 14.10
CA PHE A 205 -5.40 15.24 13.08
C PHE A 205 -5.81 16.70 13.06
N PRO A 206 -4.93 17.64 12.66
CA PRO A 206 -5.26 19.06 12.55
C PRO A 206 -6.37 19.29 11.51
N GLU A 207 -7.25 20.25 11.78
CA GLU A 207 -8.34 20.62 10.88
C GLU A 207 -7.85 21.55 9.76
N VAL A 208 -8.38 21.33 8.55
CA VAL A 208 -8.16 22.19 7.38
C VAL A 208 -9.46 22.90 7.02
N ASN A 209 -9.44 24.24 7.11
CA ASN A 209 -10.62 25.06 6.81
C ASN A 209 -10.72 25.45 5.32
N MET A 210 -9.59 25.60 4.62
CA MET A 210 -9.54 26.08 3.23
C MET A 210 -8.72 25.14 2.35
N GLY A 211 -9.15 25.00 1.09
CA GLY A 211 -8.42 24.23 0.07
C GLY A 211 -9.33 23.45 -0.88
N LEU A 212 -8.77 23.10 -2.03
CA LEU A 212 -9.43 22.23 -3.01
C LEU A 212 -9.26 20.78 -2.57
N VAL A 213 -10.37 20.07 -2.49
CA VAL A 213 -10.40 18.70 -2.02
C VAL A 213 -10.72 17.77 -3.19
N PHE A 214 -9.89 16.77 -3.38
CA PHE A 214 -10.03 15.77 -4.44
C PHE A 214 -10.19 14.39 -3.81
N TYR A 215 -10.85 13.48 -4.53
CA TYR A 215 -10.92 12.07 -4.17
C TYR A 215 -10.68 11.20 -5.42
N LYS A 216 -10.30 9.96 -5.21
CA LYS A 216 -10.08 9.00 -6.29
C LYS A 216 -11.37 8.25 -6.59
N SER A 217 -11.70 8.14 -7.88
CA SER A 217 -12.91 7.50 -8.38
C SER A 217 -12.64 6.69 -9.63
N GLN A 218 -13.36 5.60 -9.80
CA GLN A 218 -13.42 4.84 -11.07
C GLN A 218 -14.37 5.50 -12.08
N LYS A 219 -15.42 6.18 -11.59
CA LYS A 219 -16.43 6.86 -12.43
C LYS A 219 -15.96 8.27 -12.77
N VAL A 220 -15.37 8.45 -13.93
CA VAL A 220 -14.81 9.74 -14.34
C VAL A 220 -15.73 10.48 -15.30
N THR A 221 -16.35 11.57 -14.85
CA THR A 221 -17.03 12.55 -15.71
C THR A 221 -16.13 13.75 -16.04
N CYS A 222 -15.24 14.15 -15.13
CA CYS A 222 -14.29 15.25 -15.33
C CYS A 222 -12.87 14.80 -14.91
N TYR A 223 -12.07 14.41 -15.89
CA TYR A 223 -10.69 13.99 -15.66
C TYR A 223 -9.72 15.18 -15.70
N ASN A 224 -9.00 15.38 -14.62
CA ASN A 224 -7.84 16.27 -14.63
C ASN A 224 -6.56 15.43 -14.75
N LYS A 225 -5.97 15.42 -15.94
CA LYS A 225 -4.75 14.65 -16.26
C LYS A 225 -3.57 14.98 -15.33
N ARG A 226 -3.53 16.22 -14.77
CA ARG A 226 -2.46 16.67 -13.85
C ARG A 226 -2.54 16.03 -12.46
N LEU A 227 -3.69 15.48 -12.06
CA LEU A 227 -3.91 14.86 -10.76
C LEU A 227 -3.54 13.38 -10.72
N GLY A 228 -3.15 12.83 -11.87
CA GLY A 228 -2.70 11.46 -11.98
C GLY A 228 -3.83 10.40 -11.95
N SER A 229 -3.44 9.17 -12.15
CA SER A 229 -4.30 8.01 -12.02
C SER A 229 -3.55 6.90 -11.28
N THR A 230 -4.29 6.04 -10.58
CA THR A 230 -3.74 4.87 -9.90
C THR A 230 -4.36 3.62 -10.51
N ILE A 231 -3.53 2.72 -11.01
CA ILE A 231 -3.96 1.42 -11.53
C ILE A 231 -3.95 0.42 -10.37
N VAL A 232 -4.98 -0.39 -10.30
CA VAL A 232 -5.08 -1.50 -9.36
C VAL A 232 -4.92 -2.79 -10.12
N VAL A 233 -4.06 -3.67 -9.64
CA VAL A 233 -3.88 -5.03 -10.16
C VAL A 233 -4.21 -6.05 -9.09
N CYS A 234 -4.72 -7.22 -9.50
CA CYS A 234 -5.01 -8.34 -8.60
C CYS A 234 -4.47 -9.66 -9.15
N TRP A 235 -4.27 -10.63 -8.25
CA TRP A 235 -3.84 -11.98 -8.57
C TRP A 235 -4.96 -12.97 -8.23
N ASN A 236 -5.39 -13.75 -9.22
CA ASN A 236 -6.37 -14.84 -9.12
C ASN A 236 -7.72 -14.54 -8.43
N THR A 237 -8.02 -13.29 -8.16
CA THR A 237 -9.28 -12.86 -7.53
C THR A 237 -9.83 -11.66 -8.26
N ASP A 238 -11.16 -11.57 -8.36
CA ASP A 238 -11.84 -10.37 -8.83
C ASP A 238 -12.11 -9.47 -7.62
N VAL A 239 -11.43 -8.33 -7.57
CA VAL A 239 -11.65 -7.32 -6.54
C VAL A 239 -12.38 -6.15 -7.20
N SER A 240 -13.70 -6.09 -7.02
CA SER A 240 -14.52 -5.03 -7.63
C SER A 240 -14.44 -3.70 -6.89
N ASP A 241 -14.25 -3.72 -5.57
CA ASP A 241 -14.37 -2.55 -4.71
C ASP A 241 -13.21 -2.43 -3.71
N ILE A 242 -12.07 -1.92 -4.19
CA ILE A 242 -10.98 -1.56 -3.29
C ILE A 242 -11.26 -0.16 -2.73
N PRO A 243 -11.38 -0.01 -1.39
CA PRO A 243 -11.59 1.29 -0.77
C PRO A 243 -10.47 2.27 -1.15
N THR A 244 -10.82 3.49 -1.51
CA THR A 244 -9.84 4.50 -1.96
C THR A 244 -8.78 4.81 -0.91
N TRP A 245 -9.13 4.77 0.38
CA TRP A 245 -8.17 4.97 1.45
C TRP A 245 -7.07 3.91 1.52
N LYS A 246 -7.31 2.70 1.01
CA LYS A 246 -6.27 1.68 0.84
C LYS A 246 -5.24 2.09 -0.21
N ILE A 247 -5.66 2.83 -1.24
CA ILE A 247 -4.81 3.28 -2.34
C ILE A 247 -3.83 4.35 -1.87
N ASP A 248 -4.31 5.30 -1.08
CA ASP A 248 -3.53 6.49 -0.67
C ASP A 248 -2.78 6.29 0.65
N ALA A 249 -3.17 5.32 1.46
CA ALA A 249 -2.55 5.05 2.75
C ALA A 249 -1.22 4.26 2.68
N VAL A 250 -0.73 3.99 1.50
CA VAL A 250 0.52 3.21 1.25
C VAL A 250 1.77 4.11 1.20
N VAL A 251 1.59 5.41 1.30
CA VAL A 251 2.70 6.39 1.24
C VAL A 251 3.14 6.82 2.62
#